data_38aa58dd3a129f69082c82b6e9027ab0
#
_entry.id   38aa58dd3a129f69082c82b6e9027ab0
#
_cell.length_a   1.000
_cell.length_b   1.000
_cell.length_c   1.000
_cell.angle_alpha   90.00
_cell.angle_beta   90.00
_cell.angle_gamma   90.00
#
_symmetry.space_group_name_H-M   'P 1'
#
loop_
_entity.id
_entity.type
_entity.pdbx_description
1 polymer ?
#
loop_
_entity_poly.entity_id
_entity_poly.type
_entity_poly.pdbx_seq_one_letter_code
_entity_poly.pdbx_strand_id
1 'polypeptide(L)'
;MNGIIKTFTDIMLFKKGPQDLPSSKTLLNVFIIANLLISFIPNDVNYNLGISFITSLIYVGASLFFIQTVLSVKENMSSTTGYRIRYVQSATSILGIHAFIGLITSLIFFLSGASDYIIIVILIATLYSWLIYGYIFKQTLDCTTFMGL
;
A
#
# COMPACT_ATOMS: atom_id res chain seq x y z
N MET A 1 7.28 3.62 18.71
CA MET A 1 6.06 3.77 17.87
C MET A 1 6.05 5.06 17.05
N ASN A 2 6.39 6.21 17.64
CA ASN A 2 6.38 7.50 16.90
C ASN A 2 7.26 7.52 15.63
N GLY A 3 8.36 6.77 15.59
CA GLY A 3 9.23 6.73 14.40
C GLY A 3 8.63 6.06 13.18
N ILE A 4 7.88 4.95 13.35
CA ILE A 4 7.28 4.20 12.23
C ILE A 4 6.17 5.03 11.56
N ILE A 5 5.25 5.60 12.35
CA ILE A 5 4.16 6.45 11.84
C ILE A 5 4.75 7.63 11.07
N LYS A 6 5.78 8.29 11.64
CA LYS A 6 6.47 9.38 10.97
C LYS A 6 7.09 8.93 9.63
N THR A 7 7.72 7.76 9.60
CA THR A 7 8.30 7.24 8.35
C THR A 7 7.23 6.99 7.29
N PHE A 8 6.07 6.41 7.66
CA PHE A 8 4.95 6.27 6.71
C PHE A 8 4.44 7.61 6.19
N THR A 9 4.26 8.60 7.08
CA THR A 9 3.87 9.95 6.68
C THR A 9 4.93 10.58 5.74
N ASP A 10 6.21 10.39 6.03
CA ASP A 10 7.30 10.89 5.18
C ASP A 10 7.32 10.19 3.81
N ILE A 11 6.98 8.89 3.73
CA ILE A 11 6.84 8.16 2.45
C ILE A 11 5.63 8.71 1.66
N MET A 12 4.49 8.89 2.32
CA MET A 12 3.31 9.49 1.70
C MET A 12 3.58 10.91 1.18
N LEU A 13 4.46 11.66 1.83
CA LEU A 13 4.88 13.00 1.39
C LEU A 13 6.07 12.98 0.41
N PHE A 14 6.45 11.81 -0.12
CA PHE A 14 7.57 11.64 -1.06
C PHE A 14 8.94 12.09 -0.51
N LYS A 15 9.11 12.10 0.81
CA LYS A 15 10.34 12.54 1.50
C LYS A 15 11.28 11.39 1.81
N LYS A 16 10.74 10.17 1.98
CA LYS A 16 11.46 8.94 2.32
C LYS A 16 11.05 7.81 1.40
N GLY A 17 11.91 6.79 1.31
CA GLY A 17 11.64 5.58 0.55
C GLY A 17 11.30 4.38 1.44
N PRO A 18 10.89 3.25 0.84
CA PRO A 18 10.60 2.02 1.57
C PRO A 18 11.81 1.49 2.35
N GLN A 19 13.04 1.80 1.92
CA GLN A 19 14.29 1.43 2.60
C GLN A 19 14.44 2.05 4.00
N ASP A 20 13.72 3.13 4.28
CA ASP A 20 13.73 3.79 5.60
C ASP A 20 12.84 3.07 6.63
N LEU A 21 12.03 2.09 6.18
CA LEU A 21 11.27 1.22 7.06
C LEU A 21 12.13 0.05 7.57
N PRO A 22 11.89 -0.41 8.80
CA PRO A 22 12.56 -1.61 9.29
C PRO A 22 12.16 -2.83 8.46
N SER A 23 13.13 -3.68 8.10
CA SER A 23 12.88 -4.95 7.43
C SER A 23 12.34 -5.98 8.44
N SER A 24 11.10 -5.79 8.87
CA SER A 24 10.44 -6.59 9.91
C SER A 24 9.25 -7.37 9.35
N LYS A 25 9.35 -8.71 9.37
CA LYS A 25 8.24 -9.60 9.01
C LYS A 25 7.03 -9.41 9.93
N THR A 26 7.25 -9.10 11.19
CA THR A 26 6.17 -8.81 12.15
C THR A 26 5.40 -7.57 11.73
N LEU A 27 6.09 -6.50 11.31
CA LEU A 27 5.45 -5.30 10.83
C LEU A 27 4.65 -5.55 9.54
N LEU A 28 5.19 -6.34 8.62
CA LEU A 28 4.48 -6.77 7.41
C LEU A 28 3.18 -7.52 7.77
N ASN A 29 3.25 -8.49 8.69
CA ASN A 29 2.09 -9.26 9.13
C ASN A 29 1.02 -8.36 9.78
N VAL A 30 1.44 -7.36 10.56
CA VAL A 30 0.52 -6.37 11.15
C VAL A 30 -0.26 -5.63 10.04
N PHE A 31 0.40 -5.21 8.95
CA PHE A 31 -0.30 -4.52 7.86
C PHE A 31 -1.13 -5.46 6.97
N ILE A 32 -0.74 -6.74 6.83
CA ILE A 32 -1.60 -7.74 6.21
C ILE A 32 -2.91 -7.86 7.00
N ILE A 33 -2.82 -8.06 8.31
CA ILE A 33 -3.98 -8.18 9.19
C ILE A 33 -4.79 -6.87 9.19
N ALA A 34 -4.14 -5.71 9.24
CA ALA A 34 -4.82 -4.42 9.19
C ALA A 34 -5.66 -4.24 7.92
N ASN A 35 -5.13 -4.61 6.74
CA ASN A 35 -5.89 -4.58 5.49
C ASN A 35 -7.12 -5.48 5.53
N LEU A 36 -7.00 -6.68 6.08
CA LEU A 36 -8.13 -7.60 6.25
C LEU A 36 -9.16 -7.06 7.25
N LEU A 37 -8.71 -6.44 8.34
CA LEU A 37 -9.62 -5.84 9.33
C LEU A 37 -10.37 -4.63 8.78
N ILE A 38 -9.73 -3.79 7.98
CA ILE A 38 -10.37 -2.63 7.35
C ILE A 38 -11.51 -3.06 6.41
N SER A 39 -11.44 -4.25 5.80
CA SER A 39 -12.52 -4.76 4.95
C SER A 39 -13.85 -4.99 5.70
N PHE A 40 -13.83 -5.04 7.04
CA PHE A 40 -15.04 -5.14 7.86
C PHE A 40 -15.72 -3.78 8.11
N ILE A 41 -15.07 -2.67 7.71
CA ILE A 41 -15.63 -1.34 7.86
C ILE A 41 -16.39 -1.00 6.57
N PRO A 42 -17.68 -0.64 6.64
CA PRO A 42 -18.43 -0.20 5.47
C PRO A 42 -17.76 1.02 4.80
N ASN A 43 -17.56 0.94 3.51
CA ASN A 43 -16.93 1.98 2.70
C ASN A 43 -17.69 2.28 1.39
N ASP A 44 -18.84 1.64 1.22
CA ASP A 44 -19.74 1.75 0.06
C ASP A 44 -21.17 1.56 0.49
N VAL A 45 -22.11 2.12 -0.28
CA VAL A 45 -23.57 1.99 -0.10
C VAL A 45 -24.01 0.53 -0.26
N ASN A 46 -23.38 -0.22 -1.15
CA ASN A 46 -23.68 -1.63 -1.43
C ASN A 46 -22.75 -2.58 -0.65
N TYR A 47 -22.26 -2.14 0.50
CA TYR A 47 -21.31 -2.92 1.28
C TYR A 47 -21.81 -4.34 1.56
N ASN A 48 -20.99 -5.33 1.17
CA ASN A 48 -21.18 -6.73 1.48
C ASN A 48 -19.91 -7.27 2.13
N LEU A 49 -20.02 -7.69 3.38
CA LEU A 49 -18.89 -8.13 4.20
C LEU A 49 -18.10 -9.27 3.53
N GLY A 50 -18.80 -10.27 2.97
CA GLY A 50 -18.14 -11.41 2.31
C GLY A 50 -17.36 -10.99 1.08
N ILE A 51 -17.94 -10.15 0.23
CA ILE A 51 -17.29 -9.63 -0.98
C ILE A 51 -16.08 -8.75 -0.58
N SER A 52 -16.26 -7.85 0.37
CA SER A 52 -15.19 -6.95 0.82
C SER A 52 -14.00 -7.71 1.41
N PHE A 53 -14.27 -8.75 2.19
CA PHE A 53 -13.21 -9.61 2.76
C PHE A 53 -12.45 -10.37 1.67
N ILE A 54 -13.16 -11.01 0.72
CA ILE A 54 -12.54 -11.73 -0.39
C ILE A 54 -11.72 -10.77 -1.26
N THR A 55 -12.25 -9.60 -1.58
CA THR A 55 -11.53 -8.58 -2.37
C THR A 55 -10.25 -8.13 -1.66
N SER A 56 -10.31 -7.89 -0.36
CA SER A 56 -9.12 -7.52 0.44
C SER A 56 -8.08 -8.64 0.46
N LEU A 57 -8.51 -9.89 0.58
CA LEU A 57 -7.63 -11.06 0.55
C LEU A 57 -6.93 -11.19 -0.82
N ILE A 58 -7.68 -11.03 -1.90
CA ILE A 58 -7.15 -11.04 -3.27
C ILE A 58 -6.16 -9.87 -3.45
N TYR A 59 -6.51 -8.67 -3.00
CA TYR A 59 -5.64 -7.50 -3.08
C TYR A 59 -4.31 -7.72 -2.36
N VAL A 60 -4.34 -8.20 -1.12
CA VAL A 60 -3.13 -8.49 -0.34
C VAL A 60 -2.29 -9.55 -1.05
N GLY A 61 -2.89 -10.66 -1.45
CA GLY A 61 -2.19 -11.76 -2.13
C GLY A 61 -1.58 -11.32 -3.45
N ALA A 62 -2.35 -10.61 -4.30
CA ALA A 62 -1.89 -10.09 -5.57
C ALA A 62 -0.76 -9.07 -5.41
N SER A 63 -0.86 -8.17 -4.42
CA SER A 63 0.18 -7.17 -4.12
C SER A 63 1.49 -7.84 -3.71
N LEU A 64 1.44 -8.81 -2.79
CA LEU A 64 2.63 -9.54 -2.35
C LEU A 64 3.28 -10.32 -3.51
N PHE A 65 2.47 -11.01 -4.30
CA PHE A 65 2.93 -11.74 -5.48
C PHE A 65 3.55 -10.82 -6.52
N PHE A 66 2.89 -9.70 -6.83
CA PHE A 66 3.39 -8.72 -7.78
C PHE A 66 4.75 -8.14 -7.36
N ILE A 67 4.87 -7.69 -6.10
CA ILE A 67 6.13 -7.14 -5.58
C ILE A 67 7.24 -8.18 -5.66
N GLN A 68 6.97 -9.42 -5.27
CA GLN A 68 7.94 -10.51 -5.34
C GLN A 68 8.40 -10.77 -6.78
N THR A 69 7.46 -10.80 -7.72
CA THR A 69 7.75 -11.04 -9.14
C THR A 69 8.59 -9.93 -9.72
N VAL A 70 8.20 -8.67 -9.51
CA VAL A 70 8.93 -7.51 -10.03
C VAL A 70 10.37 -7.47 -9.49
N LEU A 71 10.56 -7.70 -8.20
CA LEU A 71 11.90 -7.72 -7.60
C LEU A 71 12.74 -8.89 -8.11
N SER A 72 12.13 -10.07 -8.31
CA SER A 72 12.83 -11.24 -8.86
C SER A 72 13.25 -11.03 -10.31
N VAL A 73 12.38 -10.44 -11.13
CA VAL A 73 12.71 -10.10 -12.53
C VAL A 73 13.84 -9.09 -12.58
N LYS A 74 13.77 -8.04 -11.77
CA LYS A 74 14.82 -7.01 -11.73
C LYS A 74 16.17 -7.59 -11.29
N GLU A 75 16.19 -8.47 -10.28
CA GLU A 75 17.41 -9.13 -9.81
C GLU A 75 18.01 -10.04 -10.89
N ASN A 76 17.19 -10.76 -11.64
CA ASN A 76 17.65 -11.61 -12.72
C ASN A 76 18.18 -10.82 -13.92
N MET A 77 17.66 -9.62 -14.17
CA MET A 77 18.08 -8.75 -15.27
C MET A 77 19.31 -7.89 -14.93
N SER A 78 19.58 -7.65 -13.65
CA SER A 78 20.70 -6.86 -13.20
C SER A 78 21.77 -7.77 -12.61
N SER A 79 23.04 -7.50 -12.87
CA SER A 79 24.17 -8.17 -12.22
C SER A 79 24.30 -7.82 -10.73
N THR A 80 23.48 -6.91 -10.22
CA THR A 80 23.42 -6.50 -8.82
C THR A 80 22.47 -7.40 -8.04
N THR A 81 22.99 -8.09 -7.03
CA THR A 81 22.21 -8.87 -6.06
C THR A 81 21.65 -7.97 -4.97
N GLY A 82 20.46 -8.28 -4.46
CA GLY A 82 19.92 -7.63 -3.26
C GLY A 82 18.53 -7.01 -3.40
N TYR A 83 17.90 -7.03 -4.57
CA TYR A 83 16.53 -6.53 -4.72
C TYR A 83 15.52 -7.35 -3.90
N ARG A 84 15.72 -8.67 -3.78
CA ARG A 84 14.85 -9.54 -2.95
C ARG A 84 14.87 -9.17 -1.48
N ILE A 85 15.99 -8.61 -0.99
CA ILE A 85 16.11 -8.17 0.41
C ILE A 85 15.15 -7.02 0.69
N ARG A 86 14.87 -6.18 -0.31
CA ARG A 86 13.94 -5.05 -0.22
C ARG A 86 12.46 -5.46 -0.21
N TYR A 87 12.16 -6.76 -0.45
CA TYR A 87 10.77 -7.25 -0.52
C TYR A 87 9.94 -6.89 0.71
N VAL A 88 10.45 -7.18 1.90
CA VAL A 88 9.72 -6.94 3.15
C VAL A 88 9.42 -5.45 3.34
N GLN A 89 10.39 -4.58 3.04
CA GLN A 89 10.23 -3.13 3.20
C GLN A 89 9.23 -2.57 2.19
N SER A 90 9.32 -2.98 0.91
CA SER A 90 8.41 -2.55 -0.15
C SER A 90 6.98 -3.04 0.09
N ALA A 91 6.82 -4.31 0.45
CA ALA A 91 5.53 -4.90 0.78
C ALA A 91 4.89 -4.21 2.00
N THR A 92 5.69 -3.94 3.05
CA THR A 92 5.24 -3.21 4.23
C THR A 92 4.81 -1.79 3.88
N SER A 93 5.56 -1.10 3.00
CA SER A 93 5.21 0.26 2.56
C SER A 93 3.88 0.28 1.82
N ILE A 94 3.71 -0.57 0.82
CA ILE A 94 2.51 -0.61 -0.02
C ILE A 94 1.28 -0.99 0.81
N LEU A 95 1.35 -2.09 1.57
CA LEU A 95 0.23 -2.53 2.40
C LEU A 95 -0.07 -1.56 3.54
N GLY A 96 0.95 -0.94 4.12
CA GLY A 96 0.77 0.06 5.16
C GLY A 96 0.06 1.31 4.64
N ILE A 97 0.49 1.85 3.50
CA ILE A 97 -0.14 3.02 2.88
C ILE A 97 -1.57 2.70 2.45
N HIS A 98 -1.82 1.52 1.87
CA HIS A 98 -3.16 1.10 1.52
C HIS A 98 -4.07 1.04 2.76
N ALA A 99 -3.59 0.48 3.86
CA ALA A 99 -4.34 0.43 5.11
C ALA A 99 -4.64 1.84 5.65
N PHE A 100 -3.68 2.76 5.61
CA PHE A 100 -3.89 4.15 6.04
C PHE A 100 -4.93 4.86 5.18
N ILE A 101 -4.81 4.78 3.85
CA ILE A 101 -5.76 5.41 2.93
C ILE A 101 -7.14 4.76 3.07
N GLY A 102 -7.20 3.44 3.14
CA GLY A 102 -8.45 2.70 3.34
C GLY A 102 -9.16 3.08 4.65
N LEU A 103 -8.41 3.23 5.74
CA LEU A 103 -8.97 3.67 7.01
C LEU A 103 -9.53 5.11 6.92
N ILE A 104 -8.79 6.02 6.29
CA ILE A 104 -9.22 7.42 6.13
C ILE A 104 -10.47 7.49 5.25
N THR A 105 -10.50 6.79 4.12
CA THR A 105 -11.66 6.78 3.22
C THR A 105 -12.89 6.17 3.88
N SER A 106 -12.73 5.07 4.62
CA SER A 106 -13.82 4.45 5.38
C SER A 106 -14.34 5.38 6.50
N LEU A 107 -13.45 6.10 7.18
CA LEU A 107 -13.84 7.07 8.19
C LEU A 107 -14.63 8.25 7.58
N ILE A 108 -14.17 8.77 6.44
CA ILE A 108 -14.88 9.84 5.72
C ILE A 108 -16.25 9.34 5.29
N PHE A 109 -16.35 8.12 4.75
CA PHE A 109 -17.65 7.52 4.38
C PHE A 109 -18.58 7.41 5.59
N PHE A 110 -18.08 6.92 6.72
CA PHE A 110 -18.86 6.76 7.94
C PHE A 110 -19.39 8.10 8.48
N LEU A 111 -18.59 9.16 8.41
CA LEU A 111 -18.96 10.49 8.92
C LEU A 111 -19.85 11.28 7.97
N SER A 112 -19.65 11.15 6.66
CA SER A 112 -20.40 11.92 5.63
C SER A 112 -21.66 11.21 5.15
N GLY A 113 -21.82 9.92 5.47
CA GLY A 113 -22.86 9.09 4.88
C GLY A 113 -22.66 8.88 3.37
N ALA A 114 -23.65 8.33 2.71
CA ALA A 114 -23.67 8.09 1.25
C ALA A 114 -23.95 9.40 0.49
N SER A 115 -23.03 10.36 0.54
CA SER A 115 -23.15 11.61 -0.22
C SER A 115 -22.42 11.50 -1.57
N ASP A 116 -22.87 12.26 -2.58
CA ASP A 116 -22.26 12.26 -3.92
C ASP A 116 -20.79 12.64 -3.89
N TYR A 117 -20.34 13.35 -2.87
CA TYR A 117 -18.93 13.73 -2.69
C TYR A 117 -18.00 12.54 -2.41
N ILE A 118 -18.53 11.41 -1.93
CA ILE A 118 -17.70 10.24 -1.61
C ILE A 118 -16.99 9.67 -2.84
N ILE A 119 -17.63 9.74 -4.01
CA ILE A 119 -17.03 9.29 -5.27
C ILE A 119 -15.80 10.12 -5.60
N ILE A 120 -15.85 11.43 -5.39
CA ILE A 120 -14.72 12.32 -5.62
C ILE A 120 -13.57 12.00 -4.65
N VAL A 121 -13.90 11.75 -3.38
CA VAL A 121 -12.91 11.37 -2.36
C VAL A 121 -12.20 10.07 -2.74
N ILE A 122 -12.95 9.05 -3.15
CA ILE A 122 -12.40 7.76 -3.58
C ILE A 122 -11.51 7.95 -4.82
N LEU A 123 -11.93 8.74 -5.80
CA LEU A 123 -11.16 9.02 -6.99
C LEU A 123 -9.81 9.67 -6.64
N ILE A 124 -9.83 10.71 -5.82
CA ILE A 124 -8.62 11.42 -5.37
C ILE A 124 -7.70 10.46 -4.59
N ALA A 125 -8.25 9.67 -3.68
CA ALA A 125 -7.50 8.69 -2.90
C ALA A 125 -6.85 7.63 -3.79
N THR A 126 -7.56 7.17 -4.82
CA THR A 126 -7.05 6.18 -5.79
C THR A 126 -5.89 6.77 -6.61
N LEU A 127 -6.06 7.97 -7.18
CA LEU A 127 -5.00 8.64 -7.95
C LEU A 127 -3.76 8.90 -7.08
N TYR A 128 -3.98 9.36 -5.87
CA TYR A 128 -2.90 9.58 -4.91
C TYR A 128 -2.17 8.29 -4.54
N SER A 129 -2.90 7.18 -4.35
CA SER A 129 -2.31 5.87 -4.10
C SER A 129 -1.39 5.41 -5.24
N TRP A 130 -1.82 5.60 -6.50
CA TRP A 130 -1.00 5.26 -7.66
C TRP A 130 0.31 6.04 -7.70
N LEU A 131 0.26 7.34 -7.44
CA LEU A 131 1.47 8.16 -7.39
C LEU A 131 2.46 7.67 -6.32
N ILE A 132 1.95 7.33 -5.13
CA ILE A 132 2.79 6.82 -4.04
C ILE A 132 3.36 5.45 -4.39
N TYR A 133 2.58 4.54 -4.96
CA TYR A 133 3.07 3.22 -5.35
C TYR A 133 4.14 3.32 -6.43
N GLY A 134 3.95 4.18 -7.44
CA GLY A 134 4.99 4.47 -8.42
C GLY A 134 6.26 5.02 -7.79
N TYR A 135 6.13 5.92 -6.81
CA TYR A 135 7.27 6.43 -6.06
C TYR A 135 7.98 5.33 -5.25
N ILE A 136 7.24 4.44 -4.58
CA ILE A 136 7.80 3.30 -3.85
C ILE A 136 8.57 2.39 -4.81
N PHE A 137 8.00 2.03 -5.96
CA PHE A 137 8.67 1.21 -6.96
C PHE A 137 9.92 1.88 -7.53
N LYS A 138 9.86 3.20 -7.82
CA LYS A 138 11.03 3.96 -8.22
C LYS A 138 12.18 3.80 -7.22
N GLN A 139 11.92 3.99 -5.94
CA GLN A 139 12.92 3.90 -4.88
C GLN A 139 13.40 2.45 -4.65
N THR A 140 12.50 1.48 -4.79
CA THR A 140 12.81 0.06 -4.58
C THR A 140 13.69 -0.50 -5.69
N LEU A 141 13.40 -0.11 -6.95
CA LEU A 141 14.05 -0.64 -8.15
C LEU A 141 15.21 0.21 -8.63
N ASP A 142 15.53 1.31 -7.94
CA ASP A 142 16.55 2.28 -8.34
C ASP A 142 16.38 2.69 -9.82
N CYS A 143 15.14 2.98 -10.23
CA CYS A 143 14.81 3.34 -11.61
C CYS A 143 14.32 4.79 -11.74
N THR A 144 14.15 5.24 -12.99
CA THR A 144 13.57 6.56 -13.26
C THR A 144 12.09 6.62 -12.87
N THR A 145 11.55 7.80 -12.61
CA THR A 145 10.15 7.98 -12.20
C THR A 145 9.16 7.38 -13.22
N PHE A 146 9.49 7.47 -14.52
CA PHE A 146 8.65 6.95 -15.60
C PHE A 146 8.57 5.42 -15.60
N MET A 147 9.59 4.71 -15.13
CA MET A 147 9.58 3.24 -15.01
C MET A 147 8.93 2.75 -13.70
N GLY A 148 8.75 3.63 -12.72
CA GLY A 148 8.12 3.29 -11.45
C GLY A 148 6.60 3.48 -11.44
N LEU A 149 6.05 4.21 -12.40
CA LEU A 149 4.62 4.40 -12.62
C LEU A 149 4.04 3.37 -13.59
#